data_5c198f2b4ba04544cb284d18244d9364
#
_entry.id   5c198f2b4ba04544cb284d18244d9364
#
_cell.length_a   1.000
_cell.length_b   1.000
_cell.length_c   1.000
_cell.angle_alpha   90.00
_cell.angle_beta   90.00
_cell.angle_gamma   90.00
#
_symmetry.space_group_name_H-M   'P 1'
#
loop_
_entity.id
_entity.type
_entity.pdbx_description
1 polymer ?
#
loop_
_entity_poly.entity_id
_entity_poly.type
_entity_poly.pdbx_seq_one_letter_code
_entity_poly.pdbx_strand_id
1 'polypeptide(L)'
;RLEGEKENIQHMLRDLQKDNLSEDEKYTPEYRRLWILKKVLIDCETITLESVSKEFLVSKTSLYQDIAVINKSIESQSDVKLEVGECGICILGEEIEIQNAVNNYLLSESKEEMFSDFTHKLGNFFELDVIKAVSDLILNDFEELTEVLSEYYLKSLLVTLIMQSSRLLKKKHMNEETEISYNNIRHMETYIVANSIAEQLKYQLHITYSNNDMEYLCRQLYAHRVTHHVKHMRTDYEETVRDVIKRMSEIQKLDLTRDKKLYESLLYHLPPMILRLQNNIQIVNPMLDNIKQEYPELFTTMWYALTQIELRYQVTLTEDEVSLILLHFQVALDQFEQVGNIVVVCTYGVSSSQLILSRVKQILPAKDNITVTTTKKLKEIDLSKVDLIISSVDIEDPEISYVKVNPLLTKDDYANILDAYTKQVLLIKNNVCDNQKNGIKAPTLKKYLEGKFIFLKQDLDSKEKCLDFIIDVLEKDNAVYDEFREAIYKREKLGVTCLDTGVALPHADPQTIKKSRIILLTLKHPVDWGGTLVSLIVVTAFPEEEMNQIRDVINELYQLIGEKEDVNTFIRFETIQEVLKVFHES
;
A
#
# COMPACT_ATOMS: atom_id res chain seq x y z
N ARG A 1 -10.25 -8.69 -16.34
CA ARG A 1 -10.43 -9.30 -17.68
C ARG A 1 -9.85 -8.32 -18.66
N LEU A 2 -8.74 -8.66 -19.28
CA LEU A 2 -8.29 -8.03 -20.52
C LEU A 2 -9.31 -8.45 -21.60
N GLU A 3 -10.38 -7.71 -21.75
CA GLU A 3 -11.31 -7.83 -22.87
C GLU A 3 -10.82 -6.93 -24.01
N GLY A 4 -9.75 -7.38 -24.65
CA GLY A 4 -9.36 -6.88 -25.94
C GLY A 4 -9.22 -8.08 -26.85
N GLU A 5 -10.07 -8.16 -27.86
CA GLU A 5 -9.95 -9.16 -28.91
C GLU A 5 -8.53 -9.10 -29.50
N LYS A 6 -8.00 -10.26 -29.88
CA LYS A 6 -6.68 -10.43 -30.53
C LYS A 6 -6.48 -9.45 -31.71
N GLU A 7 -7.57 -9.02 -32.33
CA GLU A 7 -7.61 -7.98 -33.39
C GLU A 7 -7.28 -6.58 -32.85
N ASN A 8 -7.68 -6.21 -31.63
CA ASN A 8 -7.39 -4.90 -31.05
C ASN A 8 -5.92 -4.74 -30.70
N ILE A 9 -5.28 -5.81 -30.24
CA ILE A 9 -3.82 -5.83 -29.97
C ILE A 9 -3.03 -5.78 -31.29
N GLN A 10 -3.50 -6.49 -32.32
CA GLN A 10 -2.89 -6.40 -33.66
C GLN A 10 -3.16 -5.04 -34.33
N HIS A 11 -4.28 -4.41 -34.06
CA HIS A 11 -4.57 -3.05 -34.52
C HIS A 11 -3.65 -2.04 -33.81
N MET A 12 -3.47 -2.18 -32.51
CA MET A 12 -2.56 -1.40 -31.70
C MET A 12 -1.10 -1.53 -32.15
N LEU A 13 -0.63 -2.73 -32.47
CA LEU A 13 0.71 -2.96 -33.02
C LEU A 13 0.88 -2.36 -34.44
N ARG A 14 -0.21 -2.25 -35.22
CA ARG A 14 -0.20 -1.54 -36.51
C ARG A 14 -0.20 -0.02 -36.35
N ASP A 15 -0.86 0.50 -35.31
CA ASP A 15 -0.89 1.94 -35.01
C ASP A 15 0.45 2.44 -34.44
N LEU A 16 1.20 1.55 -33.74
CA LEU A 16 2.61 1.80 -33.35
C LEU A 16 3.55 2.00 -34.58
N GLN A 17 3.14 1.55 -35.76
CA GLN A 17 3.90 1.76 -37.01
C GLN A 17 3.66 3.11 -37.66
N LYS A 18 2.74 3.92 -37.16
CA LYS A 18 2.51 5.29 -37.64
C LYS A 18 3.21 6.28 -36.70
N ASP A 19 4.34 6.82 -37.17
CA ASP A 19 4.98 8.00 -36.61
C ASP A 19 4.01 9.19 -36.60
N ASN A 20 3.25 9.33 -35.52
CA ASN A 20 2.35 10.47 -35.32
C ASN A 20 2.42 10.99 -33.87
N LEU A 21 3.63 11.32 -33.39
CA LEU A 21 3.73 12.35 -32.37
C LEU A 21 3.44 13.69 -33.06
N SER A 22 2.52 14.49 -32.50
CA SER A 22 2.36 15.87 -32.96
C SER A 22 3.71 16.59 -32.81
N GLU A 23 4.08 17.44 -33.78
CA GLU A 23 5.36 18.17 -33.70
C GLU A 23 5.53 18.92 -32.38
N ASP A 24 4.45 19.32 -31.72
CA ASP A 24 4.44 20.01 -30.45
C ASP A 24 4.86 19.13 -29.27
N GLU A 25 4.58 17.82 -29.29
CA GLU A 25 4.96 16.89 -28.22
C GLU A 25 6.46 16.61 -28.16
N LYS A 26 7.17 16.73 -29.29
CA LYS A 26 8.61 16.50 -29.39
C LYS A 26 9.46 17.52 -28.63
N TYR A 27 8.90 18.67 -28.27
CA TYR A 27 9.63 19.74 -27.58
C TYR A 27 9.28 19.85 -26.10
N THR A 28 8.46 18.94 -25.55
CA THR A 28 8.13 18.93 -24.11
C THR A 28 9.35 18.52 -23.26
N PRO A 29 9.46 18.99 -22.01
CA PRO A 29 10.52 18.53 -21.10
C PRO A 29 10.47 17.02 -20.83
N GLU A 30 9.26 16.43 -20.76
CA GLU A 30 9.00 15.00 -20.58
C GLU A 30 9.61 14.18 -21.72
N TYR A 31 9.28 14.54 -22.97
CA TYR A 31 9.84 13.88 -24.15
C TYR A 31 11.37 14.00 -24.18
N ARG A 32 11.92 15.18 -23.90
CA ARG A 32 13.37 15.42 -23.90
C ARG A 32 14.10 14.58 -22.85
N ARG A 33 13.53 14.43 -21.65
CA ARG A 33 14.06 13.56 -20.58
C ARG A 33 14.09 12.09 -21.01
N LEU A 34 12.99 11.59 -21.57
CA LEU A 34 12.94 10.23 -22.12
C LEU A 34 13.93 10.05 -23.28
N TRP A 35 14.07 11.04 -24.15
CA TRP A 35 15.02 11.01 -25.26
C TRP A 35 16.48 10.93 -24.76
N ILE A 36 16.85 11.71 -23.74
CA ILE A 36 18.19 11.65 -23.12
C ILE A 36 18.43 10.25 -22.54
N LEU A 37 17.49 9.72 -21.77
CA LEU A 37 17.58 8.37 -21.22
C LEU A 37 17.70 7.31 -22.31
N LYS A 38 16.88 7.38 -23.36
CA LYS A 38 16.95 6.46 -24.50
C LYS A 38 18.34 6.47 -25.14
N LYS A 39 18.85 7.66 -25.46
CA LYS A 39 20.16 7.80 -26.13
C LYS A 39 21.31 7.23 -25.30
N VAL A 40 21.34 7.53 -24.01
CA VAL A 40 22.40 7.07 -23.11
C VAL A 40 22.26 5.60 -22.79
N LEU A 41 21.04 5.12 -22.54
CA LEU A 41 20.79 3.81 -21.97
C LEU A 41 20.52 2.74 -23.05
N ILE A 42 19.61 3.01 -23.98
CA ILE A 42 19.16 2.02 -24.99
C ILE A 42 20.05 2.08 -26.23
N ASP A 43 20.26 3.26 -26.77
CA ASP A 43 21.12 3.42 -27.96
C ASP A 43 22.60 3.29 -27.60
N CYS A 44 22.97 3.46 -26.32
CA CYS A 44 24.36 3.50 -25.83
C CYS A 44 25.22 4.55 -26.58
N GLU A 45 24.61 5.65 -26.97
CA GLU A 45 25.27 6.74 -27.67
C GLU A 45 25.88 7.74 -26.68
N THR A 46 27.04 8.26 -27.04
CA THR A 46 27.64 9.39 -26.32
C THR A 46 26.99 10.68 -26.79
N ILE A 47 26.20 11.33 -25.94
CA ILE A 47 25.56 12.62 -26.23
C ILE A 47 26.18 13.72 -25.37
N THR A 48 26.31 14.92 -25.92
CA THR A 48 26.82 16.07 -25.18
C THR A 48 25.73 17.09 -24.92
N LEU A 49 25.88 17.92 -23.88
CA LEU A 49 24.94 19.03 -23.64
C LEU A 49 24.79 19.95 -24.86
N GLU A 50 25.84 20.10 -25.67
CA GLU A 50 25.78 20.91 -26.86
C GLU A 50 24.96 20.28 -27.98
N SER A 51 25.08 18.95 -28.18
CA SER A 51 24.28 18.24 -29.18
C SER A 51 22.80 18.27 -28.82
N VAL A 52 22.46 17.99 -27.55
CA VAL A 52 21.07 18.00 -27.03
C VAL A 52 20.48 19.42 -27.07
N SER A 53 21.28 20.44 -26.71
CA SER A 53 20.86 21.84 -26.77
C SER A 53 20.50 22.29 -28.20
N LYS A 54 21.24 21.84 -29.21
CA LYS A 54 20.93 22.10 -30.61
C LYS A 54 19.72 21.34 -31.10
N GLU A 55 19.56 20.07 -30.69
CA GLU A 55 18.44 19.23 -31.11
C GLU A 55 17.10 19.77 -30.62
N PHE A 56 17.05 20.18 -29.36
CA PHE A 56 15.79 20.62 -28.70
C PHE A 56 15.65 22.15 -28.62
N LEU A 57 16.59 22.92 -29.14
CA LEU A 57 16.59 24.39 -29.10
C LEU A 57 16.44 24.95 -27.67
N VAL A 58 17.05 24.32 -26.68
CA VAL A 58 16.99 24.71 -25.27
C VAL A 58 18.36 25.10 -24.72
N SER A 59 18.39 25.88 -23.64
CA SER A 59 19.64 26.28 -22.99
C SER A 59 20.32 25.11 -22.29
N LYS A 60 21.64 25.18 -22.10
CA LYS A 60 22.35 24.18 -21.25
C LYS A 60 21.85 24.18 -19.82
N THR A 61 21.40 25.32 -19.30
CA THR A 61 20.79 25.41 -17.95
C THR A 61 19.50 24.57 -17.84
N SER A 62 18.65 24.59 -18.87
CA SER A 62 17.45 23.76 -18.92
C SER A 62 17.81 22.27 -18.95
N LEU A 63 18.87 21.88 -19.65
CA LEU A 63 19.34 20.50 -19.68
C LEU A 63 19.89 20.03 -18.33
N TYR A 64 20.59 20.88 -17.59
CA TYR A 64 21.00 20.57 -16.22
C TYR A 64 19.78 20.37 -15.30
N GLN A 65 18.70 21.15 -15.49
CA GLN A 65 17.45 20.95 -14.77
C GLN A 65 16.80 19.62 -15.13
N ASP A 66 16.77 19.25 -16.42
CA ASP A 66 16.25 17.94 -16.84
C ASP A 66 17.05 16.78 -16.24
N ILE A 67 18.38 16.86 -16.26
CA ILE A 67 19.26 15.85 -15.64
C ILE A 67 19.01 15.80 -14.12
N ALA A 68 18.83 16.93 -13.46
CA ALA A 68 18.52 16.96 -12.03
C ALA A 68 17.16 16.32 -11.72
N VAL A 69 16.14 16.53 -12.57
CA VAL A 69 14.83 15.87 -12.43
C VAL A 69 14.94 14.37 -12.64
N ILE A 70 15.67 13.94 -13.69
CA ILE A 70 15.92 12.50 -13.93
C ILE A 70 16.62 11.90 -12.71
N ASN A 71 17.71 12.51 -12.24
CA ASN A 71 18.47 12.01 -11.10
C ASN A 71 17.60 11.92 -9.85
N LYS A 72 16.81 12.96 -9.55
CA LYS A 72 15.88 12.92 -8.41
C LYS A 72 14.92 11.73 -8.49
N SER A 73 14.50 11.34 -9.68
CA SER A 73 13.57 10.23 -9.88
C SER A 73 14.25 8.85 -9.82
N ILE A 74 15.50 8.73 -10.26
CA ILE A 74 16.24 7.46 -10.29
C ILE A 74 17.12 7.23 -9.05
N GLU A 75 17.65 8.29 -8.41
CA GLU A 75 18.51 8.22 -7.22
C GLU A 75 17.73 7.86 -5.93
N SER A 76 16.41 7.92 -5.95
CA SER A 76 15.61 7.78 -4.72
C SER A 76 15.83 6.44 -3.98
N GLN A 77 16.42 5.42 -4.65
CA GLN A 77 16.60 4.09 -4.10
C GLN A 77 17.87 3.35 -4.58
N SER A 78 18.75 4.02 -5.34
CA SER A 78 19.96 3.40 -5.87
C SER A 78 21.06 4.43 -6.07
N ASP A 79 22.32 4.00 -6.13
CA ASP A 79 23.47 4.85 -6.45
C ASP A 79 23.56 5.21 -7.95
N VAL A 80 22.50 4.99 -8.71
CA VAL A 80 22.42 5.28 -10.15
C VAL A 80 22.21 6.76 -10.39
N LYS A 81 23.05 7.36 -11.23
CA LYS A 81 22.91 8.77 -11.62
C LYS A 81 23.40 9.04 -13.02
N LEU A 82 22.82 10.06 -13.65
CA LEU A 82 23.36 10.69 -14.85
C LEU A 82 24.41 11.73 -14.47
N GLU A 83 25.60 11.62 -15.05
CA GLU A 83 26.67 12.61 -14.92
C GLU A 83 27.03 13.23 -16.25
N VAL A 84 27.46 14.50 -16.20
CA VAL A 84 27.99 15.23 -17.35
C VAL A 84 29.50 15.25 -17.22
N GLY A 85 30.16 14.33 -17.91
CA GLY A 85 31.63 14.26 -17.97
C GLY A 85 32.23 14.93 -19.20
N GLU A 86 33.55 14.81 -19.34
CA GLU A 86 34.28 15.34 -20.50
C GLU A 86 33.85 14.71 -21.85
N CYS A 87 33.45 13.44 -21.81
CA CYS A 87 32.97 12.69 -22.98
C CYS A 87 31.47 12.90 -23.28
N GLY A 88 30.73 13.59 -22.43
CA GLY A 88 29.28 13.79 -22.58
C GLY A 88 28.47 13.33 -21.39
N ILE A 89 27.18 13.10 -21.62
CA ILE A 89 26.23 12.60 -20.62
C ILE A 89 26.36 11.07 -20.56
N CYS A 90 26.59 10.53 -19.37
CA CYS A 90 26.65 9.08 -19.11
C CYS A 90 25.85 8.70 -17.88
N ILE A 91 25.45 7.43 -17.78
CA ILE A 91 24.81 6.86 -16.60
C ILE A 91 25.85 6.05 -15.82
N LEU A 92 25.90 6.24 -14.51
CA LEU A 92 26.77 5.52 -13.58
C LEU A 92 25.93 4.60 -12.71
N GLY A 93 26.47 3.43 -12.39
CA GLY A 93 25.83 2.41 -11.55
C GLY A 93 26.07 1.00 -12.11
N GLU A 94 25.74 0.00 -11.31
CA GLU A 94 25.75 -1.39 -11.74
C GLU A 94 24.58 -1.68 -12.69
N GLU A 95 24.77 -2.63 -13.62
CA GLU A 95 23.75 -2.90 -14.67
C GLU A 95 22.37 -3.25 -14.11
N ILE A 96 22.33 -4.03 -13.03
CA ILE A 96 21.07 -4.40 -12.35
C ILE A 96 20.35 -3.19 -11.76
N GLU A 97 21.11 -2.29 -11.13
CA GLU A 97 20.55 -1.07 -10.53
C GLU A 97 20.06 -0.10 -11.61
N ILE A 98 20.82 0.04 -12.71
CA ILE A 98 20.44 0.87 -13.86
C ILE A 98 19.10 0.38 -14.44
N GLN A 99 18.98 -0.92 -14.71
CA GLN A 99 17.73 -1.47 -15.27
C GLN A 99 16.56 -1.27 -14.34
N ASN A 100 16.71 -1.55 -13.04
CA ASN A 100 15.65 -1.38 -12.06
C ASN A 100 15.24 0.09 -11.89
N ALA A 101 16.21 1.01 -11.78
CA ALA A 101 15.93 2.44 -11.63
C ALA A 101 15.16 3.02 -12.81
N VAL A 102 15.51 2.63 -14.04
CA VAL A 102 14.82 3.12 -15.24
C VAL A 102 13.47 2.45 -15.43
N ASN A 103 13.34 1.16 -15.11
CA ASN A 103 12.04 0.47 -15.10
C ASN A 103 11.07 1.18 -14.14
N ASN A 104 11.52 1.48 -12.93
CA ASN A 104 10.72 2.20 -11.93
C ASN A 104 10.33 3.61 -12.42
N TYR A 105 11.25 4.32 -13.06
CA TYR A 105 10.97 5.63 -13.66
C TYR A 105 9.87 5.52 -14.73
N LEU A 106 9.98 4.58 -15.68
CA LEU A 106 8.99 4.37 -16.74
C LEU A 106 7.61 3.99 -16.17
N LEU A 107 7.57 3.15 -15.14
CA LEU A 107 6.34 2.74 -14.47
C LEU A 107 5.70 3.90 -13.68
N SER A 108 6.51 4.72 -13.02
CA SER A 108 6.01 5.87 -12.24
C SER A 108 5.35 6.94 -13.11
N GLU A 109 5.86 7.17 -14.31
CA GLU A 109 5.30 8.12 -15.29
C GLU A 109 3.99 7.63 -15.94
N SER A 110 3.59 6.38 -15.70
CA SER A 110 2.47 5.72 -16.39
C SER A 110 1.44 5.12 -15.43
N LYS A 111 1.34 5.65 -14.21
CA LYS A 111 0.50 5.09 -13.12
C LYS A 111 -0.97 4.93 -13.48
N GLU A 112 -1.56 5.91 -14.15
CA GLU A 112 -3.00 5.98 -14.46
C GLU A 112 -3.34 5.53 -15.89
N GLU A 113 -2.35 5.15 -16.70
CA GLU A 113 -2.57 4.83 -18.10
C GLU A 113 -3.13 3.43 -18.28
N MET A 114 -3.98 3.25 -19.29
CA MET A 114 -4.39 1.90 -19.74
C MET A 114 -3.20 1.15 -20.34
N PHE A 115 -3.25 -0.18 -20.31
CA PHE A 115 -2.16 -1.03 -20.85
C PHE A 115 -1.83 -0.71 -22.31
N SER A 116 -2.83 -0.35 -23.13
CA SER A 116 -2.65 0.04 -24.54
C SER A 116 -1.81 1.30 -24.69
N ASP A 117 -2.11 2.34 -23.90
CA ASP A 117 -1.43 3.64 -23.99
C ASP A 117 -0.03 3.55 -23.45
N PHE A 118 0.15 2.74 -22.41
CA PHE A 118 1.45 2.42 -21.84
C PHE A 118 2.38 1.74 -22.87
N THR A 119 1.90 0.71 -23.58
CA THR A 119 2.69 0.05 -24.64
C THR A 119 3.02 0.98 -25.78
N HIS A 120 2.13 1.92 -26.13
CA HIS A 120 2.42 2.93 -27.14
C HIS A 120 3.55 3.87 -26.69
N LYS A 121 3.55 4.32 -25.43
CA LYS A 121 4.64 5.12 -24.88
C LYS A 121 5.99 4.40 -24.91
N LEU A 122 6.02 3.10 -24.64
CA LEU A 122 7.25 2.30 -24.73
C LEU A 122 7.87 2.34 -26.13
N GLY A 123 7.08 2.50 -27.19
CA GLY A 123 7.55 2.67 -28.56
C GLY A 123 8.43 3.92 -28.78
N ASN A 124 8.26 4.95 -27.95
CA ASN A 124 9.12 6.13 -27.98
C ASN A 124 10.50 5.88 -27.34
N PHE A 125 10.58 4.87 -26.47
CA PHE A 125 11.79 4.58 -25.70
C PHE A 125 12.56 3.36 -26.22
N PHE A 126 11.87 2.27 -26.59
CA PHE A 126 12.46 1.01 -27.04
C PHE A 126 12.26 0.76 -28.55
N GLU A 127 13.03 -0.17 -29.09
CA GLU A 127 12.87 -0.63 -30.47
C GLU A 127 11.58 -1.45 -30.63
N LEU A 128 10.81 -1.19 -31.69
CA LEU A 128 9.50 -1.85 -31.92
C LEU A 128 9.60 -3.36 -32.04
N ASP A 129 10.68 -3.88 -32.63
CA ASP A 129 10.89 -5.32 -32.77
C ASP A 129 11.06 -6.01 -31.40
N VAL A 130 11.71 -5.33 -30.43
CA VAL A 130 11.85 -5.83 -29.05
C VAL A 130 10.50 -5.83 -28.34
N ILE A 131 9.76 -4.71 -28.42
CA ILE A 131 8.43 -4.62 -27.83
C ILE A 131 7.52 -5.71 -28.37
N LYS A 132 7.53 -5.90 -29.70
CA LYS A 132 6.71 -6.91 -30.34
C LYS A 132 7.08 -8.32 -29.90
N ALA A 133 8.37 -8.67 -29.93
CA ALA A 133 8.84 -10.00 -29.52
C ALA A 133 8.42 -10.34 -28.09
N VAL A 134 8.60 -9.39 -27.15
CA VAL A 134 8.23 -9.60 -25.73
C VAL A 134 6.72 -9.63 -25.54
N SER A 135 5.97 -8.74 -26.22
CA SER A 135 4.51 -8.70 -26.11
C SER A 135 3.87 -9.96 -26.68
N ASP A 136 4.32 -10.42 -27.86
CA ASP A 136 3.84 -11.65 -28.47
C ASP A 136 4.12 -12.86 -27.58
N LEU A 137 5.29 -12.91 -26.95
CA LEU A 137 5.67 -13.94 -25.99
C LEU A 137 4.73 -13.97 -24.78
N ILE A 138 4.50 -12.83 -24.13
CA ILE A 138 3.65 -12.76 -22.94
C ILE A 138 2.20 -13.10 -23.29
N LEU A 139 1.67 -12.57 -24.40
CA LEU A 139 0.26 -12.68 -24.75
C LEU A 139 -0.13 -14.02 -25.40
N ASN A 140 0.80 -14.68 -26.12
CA ASN A 140 0.48 -15.89 -26.85
C ASN A 140 1.03 -17.17 -26.20
N ASP A 141 2.26 -17.12 -25.67
CA ASP A 141 2.95 -18.32 -25.16
C ASP A 141 2.79 -18.47 -23.65
N PHE A 142 2.46 -17.39 -22.98
CA PHE A 142 2.21 -17.35 -21.53
C PHE A 142 0.84 -16.74 -21.21
N GLU A 143 -0.20 -17.08 -21.98
CA GLU A 143 -1.58 -16.61 -21.80
C GLU A 143 -2.07 -16.86 -20.36
N GLU A 144 -1.65 -17.97 -19.73
CA GLU A 144 -1.96 -18.25 -18.31
C GLU A 144 -1.45 -17.16 -17.35
N LEU A 145 -0.37 -16.46 -17.68
CA LEU A 145 0.13 -15.34 -16.87
C LEU A 145 -0.82 -14.15 -16.92
N THR A 146 -1.46 -13.91 -18.07
CA THR A 146 -2.39 -12.79 -18.23
C THR A 146 -3.69 -12.99 -17.45
N GLU A 147 -4.07 -14.24 -17.17
CA GLU A 147 -5.24 -14.56 -16.34
C GLU A 147 -4.98 -14.42 -14.84
N VAL A 148 -3.73 -14.60 -14.42
CA VAL A 148 -3.35 -14.68 -13.00
C VAL A 148 -2.76 -13.37 -12.48
N LEU A 149 -1.98 -12.66 -13.31
CA LEU A 149 -1.34 -11.41 -12.93
C LEU A 149 -2.31 -10.22 -13.09
N SER A 150 -2.27 -9.31 -12.12
CA SER A 150 -2.95 -8.02 -12.30
C SER A 150 -2.28 -7.23 -13.44
N GLU A 151 -3.03 -6.34 -14.08
CA GLU A 151 -2.54 -5.47 -15.16
C GLU A 151 -1.23 -4.75 -14.77
N TYR A 152 -1.14 -4.38 -13.51
CA TYR A 152 0.04 -3.74 -12.97
C TYR A 152 1.29 -4.65 -12.99
N TYR A 153 1.18 -5.90 -12.54
CA TYR A 153 2.29 -6.86 -12.61
C TYR A 153 2.67 -7.19 -14.05
N LEU A 154 1.69 -7.22 -14.95
CA LEU A 154 1.95 -7.41 -16.38
C LEU A 154 2.73 -6.25 -16.99
N LYS A 155 2.38 -4.98 -16.68
CA LYS A 155 3.14 -3.80 -17.11
C LYS A 155 4.57 -3.85 -16.62
N SER A 156 4.78 -4.15 -15.34
CA SER A 156 6.09 -4.22 -14.74
C SER A 156 6.94 -5.34 -15.35
N LEU A 157 6.38 -6.53 -15.53
CA LEU A 157 7.06 -7.64 -16.18
C LEU A 157 7.40 -7.33 -17.64
N LEU A 158 6.46 -6.74 -18.40
CA LEU A 158 6.66 -6.34 -19.78
C LEU A 158 7.85 -5.39 -19.92
N VAL A 159 7.88 -4.31 -19.13
CA VAL A 159 9.00 -3.34 -19.13
C VAL A 159 10.31 -4.01 -18.77
N THR A 160 10.32 -4.87 -17.77
CA THR A 160 11.52 -5.58 -17.32
C THR A 160 12.11 -6.47 -18.43
N LEU A 161 11.28 -7.25 -19.12
CA LEU A 161 11.71 -8.11 -20.21
C LEU A 161 12.17 -7.30 -21.44
N ILE A 162 11.47 -6.22 -21.78
CA ILE A 162 11.86 -5.31 -22.89
C ILE A 162 13.20 -4.64 -22.56
N MET A 163 13.36 -4.13 -21.32
CA MET A 163 14.59 -3.48 -20.88
C MET A 163 15.77 -4.45 -20.94
N GLN A 164 15.65 -5.64 -20.32
CA GLN A 164 16.71 -6.65 -20.35
C GLN A 164 17.07 -7.03 -21.78
N SER A 165 16.08 -7.30 -22.65
CA SER A 165 16.31 -7.66 -24.04
C SER A 165 17.03 -6.54 -24.82
N SER A 166 16.62 -5.28 -24.63
CA SER A 166 17.24 -4.12 -25.25
C SER A 166 18.70 -3.94 -24.83
N ARG A 167 19.00 -4.18 -23.55
CA ARG A 167 20.36 -4.11 -23.02
C ARG A 167 21.22 -5.27 -23.55
N LEU A 168 20.68 -6.49 -23.65
CA LEU A 168 21.39 -7.65 -24.19
C LEU A 168 21.71 -7.48 -25.69
N LEU A 169 20.85 -6.82 -26.47
CA LEU A 169 21.16 -6.44 -27.86
C LEU A 169 22.44 -5.56 -27.97
N LYS A 170 22.67 -4.72 -26.96
CA LYS A 170 23.89 -3.88 -26.86
C LYS A 170 25.03 -4.57 -26.11
N LYS A 171 24.92 -5.88 -25.85
CA LYS A 171 25.92 -6.71 -25.12
C LYS A 171 26.19 -6.21 -23.70
N LYS A 172 25.20 -5.60 -23.06
CA LYS A 172 25.23 -5.19 -21.65
C LYS A 172 24.66 -6.32 -20.81
N HIS A 173 25.55 -7.07 -20.18
CA HIS A 173 25.21 -8.23 -19.33
C HIS A 173 25.23 -7.82 -17.86
N MET A 174 24.50 -8.55 -17.02
CA MET A 174 24.59 -8.41 -15.57
C MET A 174 25.99 -8.79 -15.08
N ASN A 175 26.50 -8.03 -14.11
CA ASN A 175 27.83 -8.27 -13.53
C ASN A 175 27.82 -9.59 -12.72
N GLU A 176 29.02 -10.14 -12.50
CA GLU A 176 29.20 -11.37 -11.71
C GLU A 176 28.89 -11.10 -10.24
N GLU A 177 27.73 -11.57 -9.76
CA GLU A 177 27.50 -11.78 -8.35
C GLU A 177 27.95 -13.19 -7.94
N THR A 178 28.44 -13.34 -6.71
CA THR A 178 29.09 -14.52 -6.16
C THR A 178 28.42 -15.87 -6.49
N GLU A 179 29.22 -16.88 -6.80
CA GLU A 179 28.89 -18.27 -7.21
C GLU A 179 27.81 -19.01 -6.36
N ILE A 180 27.47 -18.51 -5.18
CA ILE A 180 26.58 -19.22 -4.23
C ILE A 180 25.10 -19.14 -4.66
N SER A 181 24.71 -18.11 -5.38
CA SER A 181 23.30 -17.82 -5.68
C SER A 181 22.76 -18.67 -6.85
N TYR A 182 23.54 -18.85 -7.91
CA TYR A 182 23.11 -19.50 -9.14
C TYR A 182 22.71 -20.99 -8.96
N ASN A 183 23.41 -21.74 -8.11
CA ASN A 183 23.09 -23.15 -7.86
C ASN A 183 21.74 -23.36 -7.18
N ASN A 184 21.30 -22.40 -6.35
CA ASN A 184 20.01 -22.47 -5.69
C ASN A 184 18.84 -22.17 -6.64
N ILE A 185 19.04 -21.31 -7.64
CA ILE A 185 18.02 -20.86 -8.57
C ILE A 185 17.70 -21.95 -9.63
N ARG A 186 18.67 -22.73 -10.05
CA ARG A 186 18.48 -23.85 -11.00
C ARG A 186 17.44 -24.89 -10.54
N HIS A 187 17.20 -24.98 -9.25
CA HIS A 187 16.22 -25.90 -8.66
C HIS A 187 14.81 -25.28 -8.53
N MET A 188 14.64 -24.03 -8.92
CA MET A 188 13.34 -23.35 -8.86
C MET A 188 12.50 -23.63 -10.11
N GLU A 189 11.19 -23.77 -9.94
CA GLU A 189 10.23 -23.84 -11.06
C GLU A 189 10.34 -22.60 -11.95
N THR A 190 10.63 -21.42 -11.38
CA THR A 190 10.93 -20.19 -12.12
C THR A 190 12.03 -20.35 -13.16
N TYR A 191 13.01 -21.23 -12.93
CA TYR A 191 14.09 -21.45 -13.89
C TYR A 191 13.58 -22.07 -15.19
N ILE A 192 12.60 -22.96 -15.12
CA ILE A 192 12.00 -23.59 -16.30
C ILE A 192 11.31 -22.52 -17.17
N VAL A 193 10.53 -21.64 -16.52
CA VAL A 193 9.85 -20.53 -17.20
C VAL A 193 10.87 -19.53 -17.74
N ALA A 194 11.87 -19.13 -16.94
CA ALA A 194 12.94 -18.25 -17.37
C ALA A 194 13.70 -18.78 -18.58
N ASN A 195 14.02 -20.06 -18.57
CA ASN A 195 14.72 -20.72 -19.68
C ASN A 195 13.85 -20.76 -20.95
N SER A 196 12.54 -21.01 -20.82
CA SER A 196 11.63 -20.96 -21.96
C SER A 196 11.54 -19.56 -22.56
N ILE A 197 11.41 -18.51 -21.73
CA ILE A 197 11.42 -17.11 -22.15
C ILE A 197 12.75 -16.77 -22.85
N ALA A 198 13.87 -17.10 -22.22
CA ALA A 198 15.19 -16.78 -22.74
C ALA A 198 15.47 -17.46 -24.09
N GLU A 199 15.13 -18.73 -24.26
CA GLU A 199 15.33 -19.45 -25.54
C GLU A 199 14.46 -18.86 -26.66
N GLN A 200 13.23 -18.44 -26.39
CA GLN A 200 12.38 -17.80 -27.39
C GLN A 200 12.90 -16.41 -27.78
N LEU A 201 13.26 -15.55 -26.81
CA LEU A 201 13.82 -14.23 -27.10
C LEU A 201 15.19 -14.32 -27.79
N LYS A 202 16.02 -15.30 -27.41
CA LYS A 202 17.28 -15.60 -28.09
C LYS A 202 17.05 -15.92 -29.57
N TYR A 203 16.03 -16.72 -29.87
CA TYR A 203 15.70 -17.06 -31.26
C TYR A 203 15.15 -15.87 -32.05
N GLN A 204 14.24 -15.08 -31.44
CA GLN A 204 13.58 -13.97 -32.12
C GLN A 204 14.47 -12.72 -32.27
N LEU A 205 15.27 -12.40 -31.24
CA LEU A 205 16.07 -11.18 -31.18
C LEU A 205 17.57 -11.41 -31.36
N HIS A 206 18.00 -12.67 -31.52
CA HIS A 206 19.44 -13.03 -31.66
C HIS A 206 20.31 -12.55 -30.49
N ILE A 207 19.75 -12.49 -29.28
CA ILE A 207 20.45 -12.13 -28.05
C ILE A 207 21.04 -13.36 -27.35
N THR A 208 21.98 -13.15 -26.44
CA THR A 208 22.56 -14.22 -25.61
C THR A 208 22.41 -13.88 -24.15
N TYR A 209 22.08 -14.87 -23.35
CA TYR A 209 21.97 -14.76 -21.90
C TYR A 209 23.20 -15.36 -21.24
N SER A 210 23.86 -14.61 -20.35
CA SER A 210 24.84 -15.14 -19.39
C SER A 210 24.12 -15.88 -18.24
N ASN A 211 24.88 -16.54 -17.38
CA ASN A 211 24.33 -17.15 -16.17
C ASN A 211 23.70 -16.08 -15.25
N ASN A 212 24.30 -14.91 -15.16
CA ASN A 212 23.81 -13.82 -14.32
C ASN A 212 22.55 -13.16 -14.88
N ASP A 213 22.46 -13.06 -16.23
CA ASP A 213 21.21 -12.61 -16.89
C ASP A 213 20.07 -13.57 -16.61
N MET A 214 20.33 -14.88 -16.61
CA MET A 214 19.34 -15.91 -16.26
C MET A 214 18.94 -15.84 -14.79
N GLU A 215 19.89 -15.59 -13.90
CA GLU A 215 19.60 -15.38 -12.49
C GLU A 215 18.72 -14.16 -12.27
N TYR A 216 19.06 -13.05 -12.90
CA TYR A 216 18.24 -11.83 -12.86
C TYR A 216 16.82 -12.10 -13.37
N LEU A 217 16.69 -12.77 -14.52
CA LEU A 217 15.38 -13.14 -15.09
C LEU A 217 14.56 -14.01 -14.13
N CYS A 218 15.18 -15.02 -13.49
CA CYS A 218 14.51 -15.86 -12.50
C CYS A 218 14.01 -15.05 -11.30
N ARG A 219 14.85 -14.15 -10.78
CA ARG A 219 14.49 -13.27 -9.66
C ARG A 219 13.33 -12.34 -10.03
N GLN A 220 13.35 -11.78 -11.25
CA GLN A 220 12.27 -10.92 -11.74
C GLN A 220 10.95 -11.69 -11.88
N LEU A 221 10.96 -12.87 -12.48
CA LEU A 221 9.76 -13.71 -12.60
C LEU A 221 9.18 -14.08 -11.24
N TYR A 222 10.04 -14.44 -10.29
CA TYR A 222 9.62 -14.74 -8.94
C TYR A 222 9.04 -13.50 -8.23
N ALA A 223 9.70 -12.35 -8.36
CA ALA A 223 9.24 -11.08 -7.82
C ALA A 223 7.86 -10.68 -8.37
N HIS A 224 7.58 -10.99 -9.63
CA HIS A 224 6.29 -10.77 -10.29
C HIS A 224 5.28 -11.91 -10.08
N ARG A 225 5.57 -12.90 -9.25
CA ARG A 225 4.67 -14.02 -8.92
C ARG A 225 4.30 -14.92 -10.11
N VAL A 226 5.17 -15.01 -11.08
CA VAL A 226 4.93 -15.81 -12.31
C VAL A 226 4.81 -17.32 -12.03
N THR A 227 5.28 -17.79 -10.87
CA THR A 227 5.19 -19.22 -10.47
C THR A 227 4.49 -19.41 -9.15
N HIS A 228 3.56 -20.37 -9.11
CA HIS A 228 2.67 -20.59 -7.95
C HIS A 228 3.25 -21.52 -6.86
N HIS A 229 4.34 -22.27 -7.10
CA HIS A 229 4.71 -23.40 -6.24
C HIS A 229 6.21 -23.50 -5.93
N VAL A 230 6.75 -22.56 -5.18
CA VAL A 230 8.12 -22.70 -4.63
C VAL A 230 8.06 -23.31 -3.23
N LYS A 231 7.94 -24.62 -3.15
CA LYS A 231 7.87 -25.37 -1.88
C LYS A 231 9.15 -25.25 -1.01
N HIS A 232 10.30 -25.05 -1.61
CA HIS A 232 11.58 -25.05 -0.90
C HIS A 232 12.02 -23.72 -0.29
N MET A 233 11.45 -22.58 -0.72
CA MET A 233 11.72 -21.27 -0.11
C MET A 233 10.79 -20.95 1.08
N ARG A 234 9.83 -21.80 1.38
CA ARG A 234 8.81 -21.53 2.41
C ARG A 234 9.36 -21.53 3.83
N THR A 235 10.32 -22.39 4.14
CA THR A 235 10.82 -22.58 5.50
C THR A 235 11.46 -21.34 6.09
N ASP A 236 12.20 -20.57 5.29
CA ASP A 236 12.95 -19.41 5.77
C ASP A 236 12.04 -18.21 6.12
N TYR A 237 10.84 -18.14 5.54
CA TYR A 237 9.90 -17.04 5.77
C TYR A 237 8.76 -17.38 6.73
N GLU A 238 8.58 -18.65 7.11
CA GLU A 238 7.50 -19.07 8.01
C GLU A 238 7.53 -18.36 9.36
N GLU A 239 8.73 -18.20 9.92
CA GLU A 239 8.90 -17.48 11.18
C GLU A 239 8.50 -16.02 11.03
N THR A 240 8.96 -15.35 9.97
CA THR A 240 8.61 -13.95 9.68
C THR A 240 7.10 -13.76 9.53
N VAL A 241 6.42 -14.66 8.81
CA VAL A 241 4.96 -14.62 8.67
C VAL A 241 4.28 -14.74 10.02
N ARG A 242 4.72 -15.70 10.86
CA ARG A 242 4.17 -15.91 12.20
C ARG A 242 4.39 -14.69 13.10
N ASP A 243 5.57 -14.07 13.02
CA ASP A 243 5.92 -12.88 13.80
C ASP A 243 5.04 -11.68 13.41
N VAL A 244 4.84 -11.46 12.10
CA VAL A 244 3.97 -10.38 11.61
C VAL A 244 2.53 -10.59 12.04
N ILE A 245 1.98 -11.83 11.91
CA ILE A 245 0.63 -12.15 12.36
C ILE A 245 0.50 -11.98 13.88
N LYS A 246 1.48 -12.42 14.65
CA LYS A 246 1.49 -12.29 16.10
C LYS A 246 1.47 -10.82 16.53
N ARG A 247 2.36 -9.99 15.95
CA ARG A 247 2.40 -8.56 16.22
C ARG A 247 1.09 -7.88 15.88
N MET A 248 0.55 -8.18 14.71
CA MET A 248 -0.74 -7.61 14.32
C MET A 248 -1.87 -8.08 15.23
N SER A 249 -1.84 -9.33 15.71
CA SER A 249 -2.77 -9.86 16.71
C SER A 249 -2.70 -9.07 18.03
N GLU A 250 -1.47 -8.75 18.48
CA GLU A 250 -1.24 -7.95 19.69
C GLU A 250 -1.76 -6.53 19.51
N ILE A 251 -1.43 -5.88 18.38
CA ILE A 251 -1.90 -4.53 18.04
C ILE A 251 -3.42 -4.49 17.95
N GLN A 252 -4.04 -5.42 17.23
CA GLN A 252 -5.49 -5.47 17.03
C GLN A 252 -6.26 -6.06 18.23
N LYS A 253 -5.56 -6.60 19.23
CA LYS A 253 -6.14 -7.30 20.38
C LYS A 253 -7.08 -8.45 19.98
N LEU A 254 -6.77 -9.10 18.85
CA LEU A 254 -7.51 -10.22 18.27
C LEU A 254 -6.54 -11.37 17.97
N ASP A 255 -6.95 -12.62 18.26
CA ASP A 255 -6.12 -13.78 17.96
C ASP A 255 -6.23 -14.19 16.48
N LEU A 256 -5.41 -13.55 15.64
CA LEU A 256 -5.27 -13.86 14.21
C LEU A 256 -4.36 -15.07 13.94
N THR A 257 -3.66 -15.59 14.97
CA THR A 257 -2.65 -16.65 14.81
C THR A 257 -3.24 -17.99 14.38
N ARG A 258 -4.55 -18.16 14.52
CA ARG A 258 -5.30 -19.37 14.14
C ARG A 258 -5.87 -19.32 12.73
N ASP A 259 -5.80 -18.16 12.07
CA ASP A 259 -6.30 -18.01 10.71
C ASP A 259 -5.31 -18.61 9.71
N LYS A 260 -5.66 -19.83 9.22
CA LYS A 260 -4.83 -20.55 8.23
C LYS A 260 -4.81 -19.84 6.87
N LYS A 261 -5.92 -19.19 6.48
CA LYS A 261 -6.00 -18.49 5.18
C LYS A 261 -5.10 -17.25 5.19
N LEU A 262 -5.13 -16.48 6.28
CA LEU A 262 -4.22 -15.35 6.46
C LEU A 262 -2.75 -15.83 6.41
N TYR A 263 -2.42 -16.87 7.17
CA TYR A 263 -1.08 -17.43 7.19
C TYR A 263 -0.60 -17.88 5.79
N GLU A 264 -1.42 -18.65 5.09
CA GLU A 264 -1.09 -19.14 3.75
C GLU A 264 -0.98 -18.00 2.74
N SER A 265 -1.87 -17.01 2.79
CA SER A 265 -1.83 -15.86 1.89
C SER A 265 -0.60 -14.97 2.12
N LEU A 266 -0.20 -14.74 3.36
CA LEU A 266 1.01 -14.00 3.69
C LEU A 266 2.28 -14.79 3.36
N LEU A 267 2.30 -16.10 3.60
CA LEU A 267 3.41 -16.96 3.20
C LEU A 267 3.63 -16.95 1.69
N TYR A 268 2.57 -16.73 0.94
CA TYR A 268 2.63 -16.57 -0.51
C TYR A 268 3.05 -15.15 -0.94
N HIS A 269 2.69 -14.11 -0.15
CA HIS A 269 2.93 -12.71 -0.49
C HIS A 269 4.30 -12.20 -0.03
N LEU A 270 4.70 -12.47 1.22
CA LEU A 270 5.88 -11.84 1.83
C LEU A 270 7.21 -12.19 1.13
N PRO A 271 7.49 -13.44 0.71
CA PRO A 271 8.76 -13.74 0.08
C PRO A 271 9.00 -12.98 -1.24
N PRO A 272 8.04 -12.95 -2.21
CA PRO A 272 8.20 -12.11 -3.41
C PRO A 272 8.32 -10.62 -3.10
N MET A 273 7.59 -10.11 -2.09
CA MET A 273 7.69 -8.72 -1.63
C MET A 273 9.11 -8.41 -1.13
N ILE A 274 9.65 -9.24 -0.24
CA ILE A 274 10.99 -9.06 0.31
C ILE A 274 12.03 -9.07 -0.82
N LEU A 275 11.90 -9.98 -1.78
CA LEU A 275 12.80 -10.03 -2.93
C LEU A 275 12.71 -8.76 -3.80
N ARG A 276 11.48 -8.21 -4.03
CA ARG A 276 11.33 -6.93 -4.74
C ARG A 276 12.04 -5.81 -4.01
N LEU A 277 11.82 -5.70 -2.71
CA LEU A 277 12.45 -4.66 -1.89
C LEU A 277 13.98 -4.78 -1.88
N GLN A 278 14.54 -5.99 -1.78
CA GLN A 278 15.98 -6.24 -1.85
C GLN A 278 16.60 -5.86 -3.20
N ASN A 279 15.83 -5.98 -4.27
CA ASN A 279 16.30 -5.67 -5.63
C ASN A 279 15.82 -4.29 -6.11
N ASN A 280 15.28 -3.44 -5.24
CA ASN A 280 14.74 -2.13 -5.57
C ASN A 280 13.69 -2.15 -6.70
N ILE A 281 12.93 -3.25 -6.81
CA ILE A 281 11.83 -3.39 -7.76
C ILE A 281 10.61 -2.73 -7.14
N GLN A 282 10.18 -1.60 -7.69
CA GLN A 282 8.97 -0.93 -7.23
C GLN A 282 7.73 -1.56 -7.84
N ILE A 283 6.70 -1.65 -7.02
CA ILE A 283 5.34 -1.85 -7.50
C ILE A 283 4.53 -0.61 -7.16
N VAL A 284 3.49 -0.37 -7.95
CA VAL A 284 2.52 0.70 -7.69
C VAL A 284 1.17 0.05 -7.45
N ASN A 285 0.57 0.30 -6.31
CA ASN A 285 -0.81 -0.11 -6.06
C ASN A 285 -1.78 1.00 -6.51
N PRO A 286 -2.57 0.79 -7.57
CA PRO A 286 -3.51 1.82 -8.04
C PRO A 286 -4.62 2.14 -7.03
N MET A 287 -4.78 1.31 -6.00
CA MET A 287 -5.76 1.53 -4.92
C MET A 287 -5.14 2.14 -3.66
N LEU A 288 -3.86 2.54 -3.68
CA LEU A 288 -3.15 3.01 -2.49
C LEU A 288 -3.91 4.16 -1.79
N ASP A 289 -4.32 5.18 -2.54
CA ASP A 289 -5.01 6.34 -1.97
C ASP A 289 -6.38 5.95 -1.39
N ASN A 290 -7.12 5.08 -2.07
CA ASN A 290 -8.40 4.57 -1.57
C ASN A 290 -8.20 3.76 -0.27
N ILE A 291 -7.16 2.91 -0.21
CA ILE A 291 -6.85 2.11 0.98
C ILE A 291 -6.47 3.02 2.16
N LYS A 292 -5.69 4.06 1.91
CA LYS A 292 -5.32 5.04 2.95
C LYS A 292 -6.52 5.82 3.47
N GLN A 293 -7.52 6.11 2.60
CA GLN A 293 -8.75 6.79 2.99
C GLN A 293 -9.73 5.89 3.73
N GLU A 294 -9.91 4.64 3.26
CA GLU A 294 -10.87 3.69 3.85
C GLU A 294 -10.35 3.03 5.13
N TYR A 295 -9.02 2.81 5.23
CA TYR A 295 -8.41 2.09 6.34
C TYR A 295 -7.22 2.84 6.97
N PRO A 296 -7.35 4.13 7.32
CA PRO A 296 -6.21 4.96 7.77
C PRO A 296 -5.56 4.43 9.05
N GLU A 297 -6.36 3.97 10.00
CA GLU A 297 -5.88 3.41 11.28
C GLU A 297 -5.12 2.10 11.06
N LEU A 298 -5.68 1.21 10.24
CA LEU A 298 -5.06 -0.06 9.90
C LEU A 298 -3.77 0.16 9.10
N PHE A 299 -3.75 1.13 8.17
CA PHE A 299 -2.57 1.48 7.41
C PHE A 299 -1.43 1.96 8.33
N THR A 300 -1.75 2.83 9.28
CA THR A 300 -0.76 3.30 10.27
C THR A 300 -0.26 2.17 11.15
N THR A 301 -1.14 1.32 11.68
CA THR A 301 -0.74 0.21 12.54
C THR A 301 0.03 -0.88 11.79
N MET A 302 -0.21 -1.02 10.48
CA MET A 302 0.51 -1.98 9.64
C MET A 302 2.01 -1.66 9.55
N TRP A 303 2.39 -0.39 9.47
CA TRP A 303 3.80 0.01 9.50
C TRP A 303 4.52 -0.52 10.74
N TYR A 304 3.90 -0.40 11.91
CA TYR A 304 4.48 -0.93 13.16
C TYR A 304 4.62 -2.46 13.13
N ALA A 305 3.66 -3.16 12.56
CA ALA A 305 3.72 -4.62 12.48
C ALA A 305 4.83 -5.10 11.53
N LEU A 306 5.07 -4.36 10.44
CA LEU A 306 6.01 -4.73 9.39
C LEU A 306 7.46 -4.25 9.63
N THR A 307 7.72 -3.36 10.59
CA THR A 307 9.06 -2.81 10.87
C THR A 307 10.14 -3.89 11.02
N GLN A 308 9.81 -5.06 11.58
CA GLN A 308 10.79 -6.14 11.72
C GLN A 308 11.25 -6.73 10.39
N ILE A 309 10.45 -6.63 9.33
CA ILE A 309 10.86 -7.06 7.99
C ILE A 309 12.01 -6.18 7.50
N GLU A 310 11.93 -4.87 7.73
CA GLU A 310 13.00 -3.94 7.35
C GLU A 310 14.33 -4.28 8.04
N LEU A 311 14.27 -4.57 9.35
CA LEU A 311 15.45 -4.91 10.13
C LEU A 311 16.02 -6.28 9.76
N ARG A 312 15.16 -7.30 9.64
CA ARG A 312 15.59 -8.68 9.40
C ARG A 312 16.22 -8.87 8.02
N TYR A 313 15.65 -8.21 7.00
CA TYR A 313 16.05 -8.38 5.60
C TYR A 313 16.82 -7.20 5.04
N GLN A 314 17.08 -6.15 5.84
CA GLN A 314 17.77 -4.92 5.46
C GLN A 314 17.14 -4.26 4.23
N VAL A 315 15.81 -4.24 4.19
CA VAL A 315 15.01 -3.64 3.13
C VAL A 315 14.31 -2.37 3.62
N THR A 316 13.76 -1.64 2.69
CA THR A 316 12.96 -0.44 2.93
C THR A 316 11.56 -0.67 2.39
N LEU A 317 10.56 -0.67 3.26
CA LEU A 317 9.17 -0.84 2.88
C LEU A 317 8.67 0.37 2.09
N THR A 318 7.78 0.14 1.13
CA THR A 318 7.04 1.20 0.41
C THR A 318 5.59 1.20 0.83
N GLU A 319 4.90 2.34 0.67
CA GLU A 319 3.47 2.46 0.96
C GLU A 319 2.64 1.48 0.12
N ASP A 320 3.03 1.29 -1.13
CA ASP A 320 2.38 0.34 -2.04
C ASP A 320 2.42 -1.10 -1.49
N GLU A 321 3.58 -1.57 -1.04
CA GLU A 321 3.73 -2.93 -0.48
C GLU A 321 2.98 -3.06 0.86
N VAL A 322 3.05 -2.05 1.72
CA VAL A 322 2.31 -2.03 2.98
C VAL A 322 0.80 -2.11 2.73
N SER A 323 0.30 -1.36 1.74
CA SER A 323 -1.12 -1.36 1.38
C SER A 323 -1.60 -2.71 0.86
N LEU A 324 -0.76 -3.44 0.12
CA LEU A 324 -1.09 -4.79 -0.36
C LEU A 324 -1.13 -5.82 0.78
N ILE A 325 -0.21 -5.73 1.73
CA ILE A 325 -0.24 -6.59 2.92
C ILE A 325 -1.45 -6.28 3.79
N LEU A 326 -1.82 -4.99 3.93
CA LEU A 326 -2.99 -4.56 4.66
C LEU A 326 -4.25 -5.27 4.21
N LEU A 327 -4.46 -5.42 2.91
CA LEU A 327 -5.66 -6.09 2.38
C LEU A 327 -5.80 -7.54 2.87
N HIS A 328 -4.71 -8.26 3.06
CA HIS A 328 -4.78 -9.61 3.64
C HIS A 328 -5.27 -9.59 5.09
N PHE A 329 -4.79 -8.62 5.87
CA PHE A 329 -5.24 -8.43 7.24
C PHE A 329 -6.68 -7.93 7.31
N GLN A 330 -7.10 -7.02 6.42
CA GLN A 330 -8.48 -6.55 6.37
C GLN A 330 -9.44 -7.71 6.12
N VAL A 331 -9.15 -8.57 5.14
CA VAL A 331 -9.95 -9.78 4.89
C VAL A 331 -10.03 -10.69 6.11
N ALA A 332 -8.94 -10.82 6.87
CA ALA A 332 -8.96 -11.60 8.12
C ALA A 332 -9.77 -10.90 9.22
N LEU A 333 -9.60 -9.58 9.38
CA LEU A 333 -10.34 -8.77 10.35
C LEU A 333 -11.85 -8.79 10.09
N ASP A 334 -12.28 -8.72 8.84
CA ASP A 334 -13.70 -8.83 8.45
C ASP A 334 -14.35 -10.13 8.91
N GLN A 335 -13.55 -11.19 9.11
CA GLN A 335 -14.06 -12.45 9.67
C GLN A 335 -14.31 -12.38 11.19
N PHE A 336 -13.59 -11.48 11.88
CA PHE A 336 -13.79 -11.19 13.30
C PHE A 336 -14.81 -10.08 13.53
N GLU A 337 -15.19 -9.32 12.50
CA GLU A 337 -16.27 -8.35 12.61
C GLU A 337 -17.56 -9.05 13.01
N GLN A 338 -18.12 -8.53 14.01
CA GLN A 338 -19.08 -9.06 14.97
C GLN A 338 -20.23 -9.83 14.32
N VAL A 339 -20.41 -11.05 14.79
CA VAL A 339 -21.61 -11.85 14.59
C VAL A 339 -22.81 -11.08 15.17
N GLY A 340 -23.78 -10.72 14.31
CA GLY A 340 -25.03 -10.14 14.77
C GLY A 340 -25.83 -11.19 15.60
N ASN A 341 -26.24 -10.81 16.80
CA ASN A 341 -27.12 -11.63 17.59
C ASN A 341 -28.58 -11.24 17.29
N ILE A 342 -29.26 -12.04 16.49
CA ILE A 342 -30.60 -11.75 16.01
C ILE A 342 -31.59 -12.71 16.61
N VAL A 343 -32.67 -12.19 17.17
CA VAL A 343 -33.75 -12.98 17.76
C VAL A 343 -35.00 -12.89 16.89
N VAL A 344 -35.47 -14.03 16.41
CA VAL A 344 -36.73 -14.16 15.67
C VAL A 344 -37.84 -14.62 16.62
N VAL A 345 -38.86 -13.79 16.79
CA VAL A 345 -40.00 -14.11 17.67
C VAL A 345 -41.18 -14.59 16.82
N CYS A 346 -41.62 -15.82 17.06
CA CYS A 346 -42.71 -16.42 16.34
C CYS A 346 -43.53 -17.37 17.25
N THR A 347 -44.88 -17.26 17.20
CA THR A 347 -45.79 -18.09 18.01
C THR A 347 -46.70 -19.01 17.20
N TYR A 348 -46.56 -19.00 15.85
CA TYR A 348 -47.45 -19.74 14.93
C TYR A 348 -47.12 -21.24 14.76
N GLY A 349 -46.19 -21.77 15.55
CA GLY A 349 -45.82 -23.18 15.52
C GLY A 349 -44.45 -23.44 14.86
N VAL A 350 -43.98 -24.71 14.96
CA VAL A 350 -42.62 -25.09 14.57
C VAL A 350 -42.35 -24.85 13.09
N SER A 351 -43.31 -25.21 12.21
CA SER A 351 -43.11 -25.09 10.75
C SER A 351 -43.01 -23.63 10.28
N SER A 352 -43.85 -22.73 10.83
CA SER A 352 -43.82 -21.31 10.51
C SER A 352 -42.53 -20.63 11.02
N SER A 353 -42.12 -20.99 12.23
CA SER A 353 -40.87 -20.49 12.81
C SER A 353 -39.66 -20.93 12.00
N GLN A 354 -39.62 -22.17 11.54
CA GLN A 354 -38.53 -22.68 10.68
C GLN A 354 -38.52 -22.00 9.29
N LEU A 355 -39.70 -21.69 8.72
CA LEU A 355 -39.80 -20.98 7.46
C LEU A 355 -39.23 -19.57 7.58
N ILE A 356 -39.64 -18.81 8.62
CA ILE A 356 -39.13 -17.45 8.86
C ILE A 356 -37.61 -17.51 9.07
N LEU A 357 -37.12 -18.42 9.92
CA LEU A 357 -35.69 -18.59 10.17
C LEU A 357 -34.90 -18.87 8.88
N SER A 358 -35.40 -19.81 8.06
CA SER A 358 -34.74 -20.14 6.78
C SER A 358 -34.66 -18.95 5.85
N ARG A 359 -35.72 -18.16 5.74
CA ARG A 359 -35.73 -16.96 4.87
C ARG A 359 -34.89 -15.82 5.42
N VAL A 360 -34.89 -15.60 6.74
CA VAL A 360 -34.01 -14.61 7.38
C VAL A 360 -32.55 -14.99 7.17
N LYS A 361 -32.18 -16.26 7.29
CA LYS A 361 -30.84 -16.77 7.00
C LYS A 361 -30.41 -16.64 5.55
N GLN A 362 -31.33 -16.49 4.61
CA GLN A 362 -31.00 -16.28 3.19
C GLN A 362 -30.63 -14.83 2.88
N ILE A 363 -31.07 -13.87 3.70
CA ILE A 363 -30.86 -12.43 3.46
C ILE A 363 -29.85 -11.78 4.39
N LEU A 364 -29.61 -12.37 5.56
CA LEU A 364 -28.60 -11.88 6.51
C LEU A 364 -27.31 -12.69 6.39
N PRO A 365 -26.16 -12.10 6.79
CA PRO A 365 -24.87 -12.77 6.73
C PRO A 365 -24.89 -14.16 7.42
N ALA A 366 -24.28 -15.14 6.75
CA ALA A 366 -24.25 -16.52 7.26
C ALA A 366 -23.52 -16.69 8.61
N LYS A 367 -22.71 -15.71 8.98
CA LYS A 367 -21.97 -15.65 10.25
C LYS A 367 -22.85 -15.23 11.43
N ASP A 368 -24.02 -14.63 11.19
CA ASP A 368 -24.87 -14.13 12.26
C ASP A 368 -25.51 -15.24 13.08
N ASN A 369 -25.61 -15.02 14.39
CA ASN A 369 -26.26 -15.92 15.33
C ASN A 369 -27.76 -15.62 15.36
N ILE A 370 -28.55 -16.39 14.59
CA ILE A 370 -29.99 -16.21 14.49
C ILE A 370 -30.68 -17.26 15.31
N THR A 371 -31.35 -16.84 16.36
CA THR A 371 -32.12 -17.73 17.28
C THR A 371 -33.61 -17.46 17.14
N VAL A 372 -34.41 -18.53 17.33
CA VAL A 372 -35.87 -18.42 17.32
C VAL A 372 -36.42 -18.59 18.72
N THR A 373 -37.34 -17.72 19.12
CA THR A 373 -37.98 -17.76 20.43
C THR A 373 -39.48 -17.46 20.37
N THR A 374 -40.16 -17.59 21.49
CA THR A 374 -41.56 -17.17 21.65
C THR A 374 -41.62 -15.91 22.51
N THR A 375 -42.75 -15.18 22.46
CA THR A 375 -42.97 -13.98 23.30
C THR A 375 -42.79 -14.23 24.79
N LYS A 376 -43.12 -15.43 25.28
CA LYS A 376 -42.93 -15.80 26.69
C LYS A 376 -41.44 -15.94 27.03
N LYS A 377 -40.68 -16.63 26.20
CA LYS A 377 -39.24 -16.87 26.42
C LYS A 377 -38.37 -15.66 26.09
N LEU A 378 -38.89 -14.70 25.32
CA LEU A 378 -38.19 -13.45 25.07
C LEU A 378 -37.84 -12.70 26.37
N LYS A 379 -38.72 -12.76 27.37
CA LYS A 379 -38.51 -12.17 28.71
C LYS A 379 -37.36 -12.80 29.51
N GLU A 380 -36.89 -13.98 29.11
CA GLU A 380 -35.80 -14.71 29.75
C GLU A 380 -34.45 -14.44 29.06
N ILE A 381 -34.47 -13.77 27.89
CA ILE A 381 -33.28 -13.45 27.11
C ILE A 381 -32.69 -12.13 27.61
N ASP A 382 -31.37 -12.10 27.75
CA ASP A 382 -30.63 -10.88 28.04
C ASP A 382 -30.59 -9.97 26.79
N LEU A 383 -31.53 -9.02 26.72
CA LEU A 383 -31.72 -8.13 25.60
C LEU A 383 -30.49 -7.19 25.33
N SER A 384 -29.64 -7.02 26.33
CA SER A 384 -28.40 -6.22 26.13
C SER A 384 -27.41 -6.86 25.16
N LYS A 385 -27.60 -8.16 24.88
CA LYS A 385 -26.77 -8.94 23.94
C LYS A 385 -27.45 -9.19 22.59
N VAL A 386 -28.63 -8.63 22.37
CA VAL A 386 -29.41 -8.80 21.14
C VAL A 386 -29.32 -7.54 20.31
N ASP A 387 -28.82 -7.68 19.08
CA ASP A 387 -28.63 -6.56 18.18
C ASP A 387 -29.88 -6.22 17.34
N LEU A 388 -30.71 -7.24 17.02
CA LEU A 388 -31.93 -7.08 16.23
C LEU A 388 -33.00 -8.09 16.64
N ILE A 389 -34.23 -7.61 16.82
CA ILE A 389 -35.40 -8.45 17.06
C ILE A 389 -36.33 -8.37 15.84
N ILE A 390 -36.64 -9.52 15.26
CA ILE A 390 -37.64 -9.68 14.18
C ILE A 390 -38.84 -10.44 14.74
N SER A 391 -40.03 -9.86 14.65
CA SER A 391 -41.22 -10.50 15.22
C SER A 391 -42.36 -10.63 14.22
N SER A 392 -42.95 -11.83 14.16
CA SER A 392 -44.19 -12.07 13.39
C SER A 392 -45.45 -11.77 14.18
N VAL A 393 -45.33 -11.40 15.44
CA VAL A 393 -46.44 -11.08 16.36
C VAL A 393 -46.15 -9.78 17.10
N ASP A 394 -47.17 -9.13 17.64
CA ASP A 394 -46.97 -7.94 18.45
C ASP A 394 -46.32 -8.30 19.78
N ILE A 395 -45.33 -7.49 20.17
CA ILE A 395 -44.67 -7.58 21.48
C ILE A 395 -45.29 -6.49 22.36
N GLU A 396 -45.88 -6.91 23.49
CA GLU A 396 -46.62 -5.99 24.37
C GLU A 396 -45.73 -5.05 25.20
N ASP A 397 -44.41 -5.27 25.18
CA ASP A 397 -43.47 -4.44 25.92
C ASP A 397 -43.02 -3.23 25.08
N PRO A 398 -43.35 -1.97 25.47
CA PRO A 398 -43.05 -0.78 24.72
C PRO A 398 -41.56 -0.41 24.69
N GLU A 399 -40.73 -0.99 25.56
CA GLU A 399 -39.29 -0.72 25.60
C GLU A 399 -38.52 -1.58 24.59
N ILE A 400 -39.15 -2.60 23.98
CA ILE A 400 -38.53 -3.51 23.04
C ILE A 400 -38.73 -2.99 21.60
N SER A 401 -37.67 -2.53 20.96
CA SER A 401 -37.69 -2.23 19.54
C SER A 401 -37.57 -3.49 18.69
N TYR A 402 -38.47 -3.69 17.74
CA TYR A 402 -38.44 -4.84 16.84
C TYR A 402 -38.96 -4.54 15.46
N VAL A 403 -38.55 -5.33 14.48
CA VAL A 403 -39.09 -5.30 13.10
C VAL A 403 -40.26 -6.26 13.02
N LYS A 404 -41.46 -5.70 12.76
CA LYS A 404 -42.66 -6.52 12.57
C LYS A 404 -42.66 -7.05 11.14
N VAL A 405 -42.92 -8.34 10.99
CA VAL A 405 -42.96 -9.05 9.70
C VAL A 405 -44.16 -9.95 9.58
N ASN A 406 -44.59 -10.25 8.37
CA ASN A 406 -45.60 -11.25 8.11
C ASN A 406 -45.03 -12.68 8.28
N PRO A 407 -45.82 -13.67 8.76
CA PRO A 407 -45.35 -15.05 8.91
C PRO A 407 -44.82 -15.68 7.61
N LEU A 408 -45.25 -15.19 6.43
CA LEU A 408 -44.81 -15.66 5.11
C LEU A 408 -43.76 -14.77 4.46
N LEU A 409 -43.29 -13.71 5.13
CA LEU A 409 -42.34 -12.73 4.67
C LEU A 409 -42.62 -12.21 3.24
N THR A 410 -43.12 -11.00 3.18
CA THR A 410 -43.37 -10.28 1.91
C THR A 410 -42.09 -9.57 1.41
N LYS A 411 -42.12 -8.99 0.20
CA LYS A 411 -41.01 -8.19 -0.33
C LYS A 411 -40.70 -6.98 0.56
N ASP A 412 -41.73 -6.37 1.13
CA ASP A 412 -41.57 -5.22 2.02
C ASP A 412 -40.97 -5.65 3.37
N ASP A 413 -41.30 -6.84 3.86
CA ASP A 413 -40.67 -7.39 5.07
C ASP A 413 -39.15 -7.59 4.86
N TYR A 414 -38.72 -8.07 3.68
CA TYR A 414 -37.29 -8.19 3.36
C TYR A 414 -36.59 -6.83 3.39
N ALA A 415 -37.19 -5.80 2.78
CA ALA A 415 -36.63 -4.46 2.77
C ALA A 415 -36.52 -3.88 4.19
N ASN A 416 -37.56 -4.05 5.01
CA ASN A 416 -37.58 -3.59 6.40
C ASN A 416 -36.53 -4.31 7.27
N ILE A 417 -36.36 -5.62 7.10
CA ILE A 417 -35.34 -6.38 7.81
C ILE A 417 -33.94 -5.88 7.43
N LEU A 418 -33.65 -5.69 6.13
CA LEU A 418 -32.34 -5.22 5.67
C LEU A 418 -32.06 -3.78 6.12
N ASP A 419 -33.05 -2.89 6.08
CA ASP A 419 -32.90 -1.54 6.58
C ASP A 419 -32.61 -1.50 8.08
N ALA A 420 -33.37 -2.27 8.87
CA ALA A 420 -33.14 -2.37 10.30
C ALA A 420 -31.78 -3.02 10.62
N TYR A 421 -31.42 -4.07 9.91
CA TYR A 421 -30.11 -4.71 10.06
C TYR A 421 -28.97 -3.74 9.76
N THR A 422 -29.08 -3.00 8.66
CA THR A 422 -28.10 -1.97 8.31
C THR A 422 -27.98 -0.92 9.41
N LYS A 423 -29.10 -0.41 9.90
CA LYS A 423 -29.14 0.65 10.93
C LYS A 423 -28.70 0.16 12.31
N GLN A 424 -29.15 -1.02 12.75
CA GLN A 424 -28.98 -1.50 14.13
C GLN A 424 -27.80 -2.45 14.31
N VAL A 425 -27.34 -3.13 13.27
CA VAL A 425 -26.23 -4.06 13.33
C VAL A 425 -24.99 -3.51 12.64
N LEU A 426 -25.09 -3.10 11.37
CA LEU A 426 -23.93 -2.62 10.61
C LEU A 426 -23.55 -1.20 11.00
N LEU A 427 -24.48 -0.24 11.02
CA LEU A 427 -24.16 1.16 11.30
C LEU A 427 -23.89 1.42 12.78
N ILE A 428 -24.58 0.78 13.72
CA ILE A 428 -24.28 0.95 15.15
C ILE A 428 -22.96 0.30 15.51
N LYS A 429 -22.63 -0.85 14.91
CA LYS A 429 -21.35 -1.53 15.13
C LYS A 429 -20.18 -0.83 14.42
N ASN A 430 -20.43 -0.21 13.27
CA ASN A 430 -19.49 0.69 12.62
C ASN A 430 -19.51 2.10 13.24
N ASN A 431 -20.65 2.55 13.80
CA ASN A 431 -20.84 3.84 14.50
C ASN A 431 -20.49 3.78 16.00
N VAL A 432 -19.77 2.80 16.46
CA VAL A 432 -18.94 3.00 17.66
C VAL A 432 -17.90 4.10 17.39
N CYS A 433 -17.65 4.40 16.11
CA CYS A 433 -16.91 5.60 15.70
C CYS A 433 -17.75 6.88 15.55
N ASP A 434 -19.12 6.81 15.35
CA ASP A 434 -19.90 8.00 14.93
C ASP A 434 -20.88 8.59 15.94
N ASN A 435 -21.06 7.98 17.11
CA ASN A 435 -21.96 8.51 18.12
C ASN A 435 -21.23 8.99 19.36
N GLN A 436 -20.61 10.16 19.28
CA GLN A 436 -20.57 11.05 20.44
C GLN A 436 -20.15 12.47 20.05
N LYS A 437 -21.08 13.31 19.64
CA LYS A 437 -20.98 14.79 19.78
C LYS A 437 -21.08 15.21 21.28
N ASN A 438 -20.89 14.29 22.21
CA ASN A 438 -20.78 14.55 23.63
C ASN A 438 -19.45 13.98 24.15
N GLY A 439 -18.36 14.77 24.06
CA GLY A 439 -17.08 14.52 24.71
C GLY A 439 -16.36 13.26 24.19
N ILE A 440 -15.36 13.45 23.33
CA ILE A 440 -14.53 12.32 22.84
C ILE A 440 -13.74 11.76 24.02
N LYS A 441 -13.98 10.49 24.37
CA LYS A 441 -13.23 9.81 25.42
C LYS A 441 -11.91 9.33 24.87
N ALA A 442 -10.82 9.99 25.24
CA ALA A 442 -9.45 9.62 24.85
C ALA A 442 -8.59 9.26 26.08
N PRO A 443 -8.95 8.21 26.84
CA PRO A 443 -8.27 7.83 28.08
C PRO A 443 -6.84 7.39 27.87
N THR A 444 -6.53 6.78 26.72
CA THR A 444 -5.18 6.31 26.39
C THR A 444 -4.28 7.47 26.02
N LEU A 445 -4.74 8.38 25.18
CA LEU A 445 -4.02 9.61 24.84
C LEU A 445 -3.73 10.44 26.11
N LYS A 446 -4.73 10.59 26.97
CA LYS A 446 -4.57 11.30 28.25
C LYS A 446 -3.48 10.72 29.14
N LYS A 447 -3.28 9.40 29.12
CA LYS A 447 -2.23 8.71 29.89
C LYS A 447 -0.83 9.12 29.43
N TYR A 448 -0.63 9.34 28.12
CA TYR A 448 0.68 9.56 27.52
C TYR A 448 0.94 11.01 27.10
N LEU A 449 -0.10 11.86 27.04
CA LEU A 449 0.02 13.27 26.68
C LEU A 449 0.24 14.12 27.95
N GLU A 450 1.49 14.45 28.23
CA GLU A 450 1.86 15.35 29.32
C GLU A 450 1.95 16.81 28.81
N GLY A 451 1.51 17.79 29.61
CA GLY A 451 1.52 19.20 29.21
C GLY A 451 2.88 19.75 28.76
N LYS A 452 4.00 19.18 29.27
CA LYS A 452 5.36 19.55 28.84
C LYS A 452 5.70 19.12 27.39
N PHE A 453 4.87 18.26 26.76
CA PHE A 453 5.00 17.81 25.38
C PHE A 453 3.96 18.44 24.46
N ILE A 454 3.26 19.47 24.89
CA ILE A 454 2.32 20.26 24.10
C ILE A 454 2.98 21.60 23.75
N PHE A 455 3.20 21.84 22.47
CA PHE A 455 3.85 23.04 21.95
C PHE A 455 2.89 23.75 21.00
N LEU A 456 2.42 24.92 21.36
CA LEU A 456 1.43 25.65 20.59
C LEU A 456 2.08 26.79 19.79
N LYS A 457 1.56 26.99 18.55
CA LYS A 457 1.91 28.12 17.67
C LYS A 457 3.42 28.30 17.46
N GLN A 458 4.13 27.19 17.24
CA GLN A 458 5.57 27.23 17.01
C GLN A 458 5.89 27.86 15.64
N ASP A 459 6.94 28.68 15.60
CA ASP A 459 7.40 29.39 14.40
C ASP A 459 8.49 28.56 13.71
N LEU A 460 8.06 27.46 13.04
CA LEU A 460 8.91 26.53 12.29
C LEU A 460 8.46 26.58 10.83
N ASP A 461 9.40 26.73 9.90
CA ASP A 461 9.13 27.05 8.50
C ASP A 461 9.40 25.90 7.52
N SER A 462 9.87 24.74 8.04
CA SER A 462 10.11 23.56 7.22
C SER A 462 9.85 22.25 7.98
N LYS A 463 9.61 21.17 7.24
CA LYS A 463 9.44 19.82 7.75
C LYS A 463 10.64 19.40 8.60
N GLU A 464 11.84 19.65 8.10
CA GLU A 464 13.10 19.30 8.77
C GLU A 464 13.23 19.99 10.13
N LYS A 465 12.91 21.30 10.21
CA LYS A 465 12.95 22.02 11.48
C LYS A 465 11.90 21.51 12.47
N CYS A 466 10.74 21.09 11.99
CA CYS A 466 9.71 20.47 12.84
C CYS A 466 10.21 19.13 13.40
N LEU A 467 10.81 18.29 12.56
CA LEU A 467 11.36 17.00 12.98
C LEU A 467 12.53 17.17 13.95
N ASP A 468 13.46 18.08 13.65
CA ASP A 468 14.59 18.37 14.55
C ASP A 468 14.11 18.87 15.93
N PHE A 469 13.13 19.77 15.95
CA PHE A 469 12.53 20.25 17.21
C PHE A 469 11.96 19.09 18.04
N ILE A 470 11.21 18.18 17.41
CA ILE A 470 10.60 17.03 18.06
C ILE A 470 11.67 16.06 18.60
N ILE A 471 12.70 15.78 17.79
CA ILE A 471 13.81 14.92 18.16
C ILE A 471 14.53 15.50 19.38
N ASP A 472 14.86 16.79 19.35
CA ASP A 472 15.52 17.48 20.47
C ASP A 472 14.71 17.41 21.79
N VAL A 473 13.37 17.49 21.69
CA VAL A 473 12.48 17.34 22.85
C VAL A 473 12.56 15.92 23.42
N LEU A 474 12.52 14.90 22.57
CA LEU A 474 12.58 13.50 22.99
C LEU A 474 13.96 13.11 23.53
N GLU A 475 15.03 13.61 22.93
CA GLU A 475 16.42 13.41 23.39
C GLU A 475 16.62 14.05 24.78
N LYS A 476 16.13 15.27 25.00
CA LYS A 476 16.20 15.97 26.31
C LYS A 476 15.43 15.24 27.41
N ASP A 477 14.31 14.58 27.08
CA ASP A 477 13.56 13.74 28.05
C ASP A 477 14.19 12.34 28.22
N ASN A 478 15.28 12.03 27.51
CA ASN A 478 15.86 10.70 27.44
C ASN A 478 14.82 9.62 27.12
N ALA A 479 13.95 9.92 26.17
CA ALA A 479 12.86 9.07 25.75
C ALA A 479 13.24 8.17 24.54
N VAL A 480 14.34 8.49 23.87
CA VAL A 480 14.79 7.80 22.64
C VAL A 480 16.27 7.43 22.72
N TYR A 481 16.69 6.52 21.84
CA TYR A 481 18.09 6.17 21.58
C TYR A 481 18.67 7.09 20.51
N ASP A 482 20.01 7.07 20.35
CA ASP A 482 20.72 7.93 19.40
C ASP A 482 20.29 7.66 17.93
N GLU A 483 19.88 6.44 17.62
CA GLU A 483 19.43 5.98 16.32
C GLU A 483 18.05 6.53 15.93
N PHE A 484 17.29 7.08 16.88
CA PHE A 484 15.93 7.61 16.63
C PHE A 484 15.90 8.69 15.54
N ARG A 485 16.89 9.60 15.54
CA ARG A 485 17.02 10.67 14.56
C ARG A 485 17.08 10.11 13.13
N GLU A 486 17.93 9.13 12.90
CA GLU A 486 18.06 8.50 11.60
C GLU A 486 16.78 7.73 11.21
N ALA A 487 16.19 7.01 12.16
CA ALA A 487 14.99 6.21 11.94
C ALA A 487 13.78 7.06 11.53
N ILE A 488 13.51 8.19 12.19
CA ILE A 488 12.38 9.06 11.86
C ILE A 488 12.57 9.74 10.49
N TYR A 489 13.78 10.19 10.17
CA TYR A 489 14.09 10.75 8.85
C TYR A 489 14.00 9.71 7.74
N LYS A 490 14.47 8.48 8.00
CA LYS A 490 14.32 7.36 7.07
C LYS A 490 12.83 7.10 6.80
N ARG A 491 12.00 7.01 7.85
CA ARG A 491 10.55 6.79 7.71
C ARG A 491 9.87 7.88 6.89
N GLU A 492 10.21 9.13 7.12
CA GLU A 492 9.65 10.28 6.40
C GLU A 492 10.09 10.40 4.93
N LYS A 493 11.16 9.73 4.54
CA LYS A 493 11.59 9.61 3.13
C LYS A 493 10.82 8.53 2.37
N LEU A 494 10.30 7.52 3.06
CA LEU A 494 9.60 6.37 2.46
C LEU A 494 8.17 6.70 2.03
N GLY A 495 7.58 7.68 2.65
CA GLY A 495 6.24 8.16 2.38
C GLY A 495 5.86 9.23 3.38
N VAL A 496 4.98 10.13 2.95
CA VAL A 496 4.54 11.21 3.80
C VAL A 496 3.59 10.70 4.89
N THR A 497 3.87 11.07 6.13
CA THR A 497 3.04 10.68 7.29
C THR A 497 1.92 11.69 7.56
N CYS A 498 1.50 12.47 6.57
CA CYS A 498 0.45 13.45 6.72
C CYS A 498 -0.90 12.96 6.21
N LEU A 499 -1.97 13.49 6.81
CA LEU A 499 -3.35 13.29 6.44
C LEU A 499 -3.85 14.48 5.61
N ASP A 500 -4.85 14.26 4.77
CA ASP A 500 -5.53 15.32 3.99
C ASP A 500 -6.19 16.39 4.87
N THR A 501 -6.37 16.10 6.15
CA THR A 501 -6.86 17.05 7.16
C THR A 501 -5.85 18.12 7.56
N GLY A 502 -4.57 18.00 7.14
CA GLY A 502 -3.49 18.92 7.49
C GLY A 502 -2.77 18.57 8.80
N VAL A 503 -2.79 17.29 9.15
CA VAL A 503 -2.08 16.74 10.31
C VAL A 503 -0.94 15.84 9.84
N ALA A 504 0.24 15.95 10.46
CA ALA A 504 1.31 14.96 10.30
C ALA A 504 1.42 14.05 11.54
N LEU A 505 1.66 12.76 11.29
CA LEU A 505 1.84 11.71 12.30
C LEU A 505 3.22 11.04 12.18
N PRO A 506 4.33 11.79 12.32
CA PRO A 506 5.66 11.21 12.22
C PRO A 506 5.87 10.16 13.32
N HIS A 507 6.47 9.05 12.93
CA HIS A 507 6.81 7.96 13.85
C HIS A 507 8.11 7.29 13.41
N ALA A 508 8.72 6.53 14.30
CA ALA A 508 9.96 5.83 14.04
C ALA A 508 9.89 4.40 14.56
N ASP A 509 10.95 3.62 14.30
CA ASP A 509 11.08 2.25 14.76
C ASP A 509 10.94 2.17 16.29
N PRO A 510 10.02 1.34 16.82
CA PRO A 510 9.84 1.13 18.26
C PRO A 510 11.13 0.77 19.02
N GLN A 511 12.09 0.09 18.38
CA GLN A 511 13.36 -0.27 18.98
C GLN A 511 14.25 0.94 19.28
N THR A 512 14.01 2.08 18.63
CA THR A 512 14.74 3.33 18.87
C THR A 512 14.14 4.17 20.01
N ILE A 513 13.09 3.65 20.68
CA ILE A 513 12.32 4.37 21.69
C ILE A 513 12.52 3.70 23.05
N LYS A 514 12.79 4.50 24.07
CA LYS A 514 12.99 4.06 25.47
C LYS A 514 11.74 4.22 26.33
N LYS A 515 10.93 5.26 26.05
CA LYS A 515 9.75 5.59 26.86
C LYS A 515 8.63 6.08 25.98
N SER A 516 7.41 5.64 26.26
CA SER A 516 6.23 6.10 25.56
C SER A 516 5.99 7.59 25.76
N ARG A 517 5.88 8.32 24.64
CA ARG A 517 5.60 9.75 24.60
C ARG A 517 4.68 10.10 23.46
N ILE A 518 3.80 11.07 23.71
CA ILE A 518 3.03 11.73 22.67
C ILE A 518 3.40 13.21 22.68
N ILE A 519 3.82 13.73 21.53
CA ILE A 519 4.09 15.15 21.34
C ILE A 519 2.99 15.74 20.46
N LEU A 520 2.40 16.84 20.90
CA LEU A 520 1.46 17.63 20.12
C LEU A 520 2.09 18.99 19.82
N LEU A 521 2.21 19.32 18.54
CA LEU A 521 2.82 20.55 18.05
C LEU A 521 1.87 21.26 17.08
N THR A 522 1.44 22.47 17.38
CA THR A 522 0.75 23.33 16.42
C THR A 522 1.69 24.39 15.85
N LEU A 523 1.53 24.69 14.57
CA LEU A 523 2.37 25.62 13.84
C LEU A 523 1.68 26.98 13.71
N LYS A 524 2.47 28.04 13.69
CA LYS A 524 2.00 29.40 13.46
C LYS A 524 1.61 29.62 11.99
N HIS A 525 2.36 29.01 11.09
CA HIS A 525 2.11 28.98 9.66
C HIS A 525 2.17 27.53 9.17
N PRO A 526 1.28 27.12 8.25
CA PRO A 526 1.33 25.78 7.70
C PRO A 526 2.66 25.50 6.97
N VAL A 527 3.18 24.29 7.11
CA VAL A 527 4.42 23.81 6.48
C VAL A 527 4.10 22.77 5.44
N ASP A 528 4.78 22.81 4.30
CA ASP A 528 4.66 21.76 3.27
C ASP A 528 5.29 20.45 3.77
N TRP A 529 4.46 19.41 3.81
CA TRP A 529 4.85 18.06 4.26
C TRP A 529 4.87 17.05 3.10
N GLY A 530 5.42 17.46 1.96
CA GLY A 530 5.45 16.62 0.75
C GLY A 530 4.20 16.75 -0.11
N GLY A 531 3.72 18.00 -0.30
CA GLY A 531 2.56 18.35 -1.12
C GLY A 531 1.28 18.67 -0.32
N THR A 532 1.25 18.34 0.99
CA THR A 532 0.13 18.69 1.89
C THR A 532 0.58 19.75 2.90
N LEU A 533 -0.23 20.79 3.06
CA LEU A 533 0.02 21.84 4.07
C LEU A 533 -0.40 21.34 5.45
N VAL A 534 0.56 21.19 6.36
CA VAL A 534 0.40 20.69 7.72
C VAL A 534 0.46 21.84 8.73
N SER A 535 -0.50 21.87 9.65
CA SER A 535 -0.58 22.85 10.74
C SER A 535 -0.54 22.22 12.14
N LEU A 536 -0.81 20.91 12.22
CA LEU A 536 -0.77 20.13 13.45
C LEU A 536 0.14 18.91 13.25
N ILE A 537 1.04 18.67 14.18
CA ILE A 537 1.93 17.52 14.17
C ILE A 537 1.72 16.76 15.46
N VAL A 538 1.45 15.45 15.38
CA VAL A 538 1.33 14.57 16.54
C VAL A 538 2.30 13.41 16.37
N VAL A 539 3.27 13.29 17.27
CA VAL A 539 4.25 12.21 17.26
C VAL A 539 3.90 11.19 18.31
N THR A 540 3.84 9.93 17.89
CA THR A 540 3.62 8.79 18.77
C THR A 540 4.92 7.97 18.87
N ALA A 541 5.62 8.12 19.99
CA ALA A 541 6.82 7.38 20.32
C ALA A 541 6.46 6.29 21.34
N PHE A 542 6.45 5.01 20.91
CA PHE A 542 6.13 3.87 21.76
C PHE A 542 7.19 2.79 21.61
N PRO A 543 7.81 2.29 22.71
CA PRO A 543 8.73 1.17 22.68
C PRO A 543 8.00 -0.14 22.36
N GLU A 544 8.76 -1.15 21.96
CA GLU A 544 8.21 -2.43 21.50
C GLU A 544 7.33 -3.11 22.56
N GLU A 545 7.68 -2.99 23.83
CA GLU A 545 6.94 -3.59 24.93
C GLU A 545 5.54 -2.98 25.16
N GLU A 546 5.31 -1.75 24.69
CA GLU A 546 4.02 -1.04 24.83
C GLU A 546 3.22 -0.95 23.53
N MET A 547 3.60 -1.71 22.48
CA MET A 547 2.93 -1.68 21.17
C MET A 547 1.46 -2.10 21.23
N ASN A 548 1.04 -2.86 22.23
CA ASN A 548 -0.35 -3.22 22.47
C ASN A 548 -1.25 -2.00 22.81
N GLN A 549 -0.67 -0.83 23.13
CA GLN A 549 -1.41 0.41 23.36
C GLN A 549 -1.56 1.26 22.09
N ILE A 550 -0.73 1.01 21.08
CA ILE A 550 -0.65 1.88 19.90
C ILE A 550 -1.98 1.95 19.12
N ARG A 551 -2.72 0.85 19.05
CA ARG A 551 -4.04 0.82 18.40
C ARG A 551 -5.00 1.79 19.07
N ASP A 552 -5.12 1.74 20.40
CA ASP A 552 -6.04 2.61 21.13
C ASP A 552 -5.63 4.07 20.96
N VAL A 553 -4.31 4.36 21.00
CA VAL A 553 -3.77 5.70 20.77
C VAL A 553 -4.11 6.19 19.37
N ILE A 554 -3.89 5.37 18.35
CA ILE A 554 -4.16 5.71 16.95
C ILE A 554 -5.67 5.93 16.74
N ASN A 555 -6.53 5.04 17.25
CA ASN A 555 -7.97 5.16 17.13
C ASN A 555 -8.48 6.45 17.82
N GLU A 556 -8.03 6.71 19.05
CA GLU A 556 -8.39 7.95 19.77
C GLU A 556 -7.88 9.19 19.05
N LEU A 557 -6.68 9.14 18.44
CA LEU A 557 -6.14 10.22 17.62
C LEU A 557 -7.02 10.49 16.40
N TYR A 558 -7.36 9.45 15.62
CA TYR A 558 -8.18 9.63 14.42
C TYR A 558 -9.57 10.19 14.73
N GLN A 559 -10.16 9.85 15.88
CA GLN A 559 -11.41 10.46 16.35
C GLN A 559 -11.27 11.97 16.64
N LEU A 560 -10.06 12.42 17.01
CA LEU A 560 -9.78 13.82 17.36
C LEU A 560 -9.32 14.68 16.20
N ILE A 561 -8.75 14.07 15.14
CA ILE A 561 -8.10 14.79 14.03
C ILE A 561 -8.60 14.32 12.65
N GLY A 562 -9.60 13.47 12.60
CA GLY A 562 -10.11 12.87 11.36
C GLY A 562 -10.78 13.88 10.42
N GLU A 563 -11.34 14.97 10.97
CA GLU A 563 -11.99 16.01 10.19
C GLU A 563 -11.21 17.34 10.24
N LYS A 564 -11.25 18.11 9.16
CA LYS A 564 -10.58 19.44 9.09
C LYS A 564 -11.09 20.43 10.15
N GLU A 565 -12.36 20.32 10.54
CA GLU A 565 -12.96 21.18 11.56
C GLU A 565 -12.35 20.93 12.94
N ASP A 566 -12.07 19.67 13.26
CA ASP A 566 -11.44 19.26 14.52
C ASP A 566 -10.00 19.76 14.59
N VAL A 567 -9.23 19.59 13.51
CA VAL A 567 -7.86 20.10 13.38
C VAL A 567 -7.83 21.62 13.55
N ASN A 568 -8.77 22.34 12.94
CA ASN A 568 -8.88 23.79 13.09
C ASN A 568 -9.15 24.21 14.55
N THR A 569 -9.82 23.37 15.32
CA THR A 569 -10.03 23.61 16.76
C THR A 569 -8.70 23.53 17.51
N PHE A 570 -7.88 22.50 17.28
CA PHE A 570 -6.54 22.39 17.90
C PHE A 570 -5.61 23.55 17.53
N ILE A 571 -5.63 24.01 16.29
CA ILE A 571 -4.80 25.13 15.81
C ILE A 571 -5.18 26.46 16.51
N ARG A 572 -6.43 26.62 16.92
CA ARG A 572 -6.93 27.85 17.60
C ARG A 572 -6.54 27.94 19.07
N PHE A 573 -6.23 26.83 19.72
CA PHE A 573 -5.85 26.86 21.13
C PHE A 573 -4.62 27.75 21.39
N GLU A 574 -4.69 28.52 22.46
CA GLU A 574 -3.63 29.44 22.89
C GLU A 574 -2.92 28.95 24.15
N THR A 575 -3.57 28.08 24.90
CA THR A 575 -3.05 27.57 26.16
C THR A 575 -3.06 26.03 26.20
N ILE A 576 -2.06 25.46 26.88
CA ILE A 576 -1.97 24.01 27.13
C ILE A 576 -3.22 23.51 27.88
N GLN A 577 -3.81 24.33 28.72
CA GLN A 577 -5.00 23.99 29.49
C GLN A 577 -6.22 23.77 28.57
N GLU A 578 -6.36 24.53 27.49
CA GLU A 578 -7.43 24.35 26.52
C GLU A 578 -7.28 23.00 25.82
N VAL A 579 -6.07 22.64 25.41
CA VAL A 579 -5.79 21.32 24.82
C VAL A 579 -6.12 20.20 25.80
N LEU A 580 -5.64 20.29 27.03
CA LEU A 580 -5.87 19.26 28.05
C LEU A 580 -7.36 19.13 28.44
N LYS A 581 -8.16 20.19 28.33
CA LYS A 581 -9.61 20.15 28.59
C LYS A 581 -10.32 19.24 27.59
N VAL A 582 -9.93 19.21 26.32
CA VAL A 582 -10.50 18.31 25.31
C VAL A 582 -10.44 16.85 25.78
N PHE A 583 -9.37 16.49 26.51
CA PHE A 583 -9.17 15.16 27.08
C PHE A 583 -9.74 14.99 28.51
N HIS A 584 -10.23 16.07 29.14
CA HIS A 584 -10.75 16.05 30.52
C HIS A 584 -12.28 16.13 30.61
N GLU A 585 -12.96 16.70 29.62
CA GLU A 585 -14.42 16.83 29.58
C GLU A 585 -15.14 15.60 29.02
N SER A 586 -14.42 14.49 28.87
CA SER A 586 -14.91 13.22 28.36
C SER A 586 -15.07 12.17 29.47
#